data_3f0c694108862dfd1147d45bb6d0e56c
#
_entry.id   3f0c694108862dfd1147d45bb6d0e56c
#
_cell.length_a   1.000
_cell.length_b   1.000
_cell.length_c   1.000
_cell.angle_alpha   90.00
_cell.angle_beta   90.00
_cell.angle_gamma   90.00
#
_symmetry.space_group_name_H-M   'P 1'
#
loop_
_entity.id
_entity.type
_entity.pdbx_description
1 polymer ?
#
loop_
_entity_poly.entity_id
_entity_poly.type
_entity_poly.pdbx_seq_one_letter_code
_entity_poly.pdbx_strand_id
1 'polypeptide(L)'
;MKIVTAIDSFKGSMTSMEAGLAVTEGVHRVDSDVDVQIRPLADGGEGTVEALVAGMNGMKQEIQVTGPLGTPVVCEYGIIESSKTAVIEMAGAAGITLVPDEKKNPLYTTTYGVGEVIKDAIGKGCRRFIIGIGGSATNDGGIGMLQALGFGFMNKNGQPVPFGARGLEELETITDTYVIPELKECEFRIACDVTNTLCGEQGASAVYGPQKGATPSMIMQMDKWLAYYAALAKEKFPKANAKQAGTGAAGGLGFAFLTFTNAVLESGIKIVLEETQLEEYIKDADLVVTGEGRLDRQTAMGKAPIGVAKLAKKYGKTVIAFAGSVERDARECNEHGIDVFFPVLRGITTLEEAMKNENAKRNLADTAEQVYRLWR
;
A
#
# COMPACT_ATOMS: atom_id res chain seq x y z
N MET A 1 -0.46 -24.41 -23.60
CA MET A 1 0.41 -23.29 -23.23
C MET A 1 -0.20 -22.55 -22.05
N LYS A 2 0.61 -22.14 -21.05
CA LYS A 2 0.17 -21.45 -19.84
C LYS A 2 0.84 -20.08 -19.74
N ILE A 3 0.03 -19.03 -19.64
CA ILE A 3 0.50 -17.66 -19.44
C ILE A 3 0.07 -17.22 -18.04
N VAL A 4 0.98 -16.62 -17.27
CA VAL A 4 0.66 -15.98 -15.98
C VAL A 4 0.68 -14.47 -16.18
N THR A 5 -0.44 -13.80 -15.88
CA THR A 5 -0.52 -12.35 -15.89
C THR A 5 -0.51 -11.83 -14.45
N ALA A 6 0.52 -11.06 -14.11
CA ALA A 6 0.69 -10.42 -12.81
C ALA A 6 1.03 -8.94 -13.05
N ILE A 7 -0.01 -8.14 -13.22
CA ILE A 7 0.07 -6.74 -13.65
C ILE A 7 -0.44 -5.86 -12.51
N ASP A 8 0.29 -4.80 -12.14
CA ASP A 8 -0.19 -3.80 -11.18
C ASP A 8 -1.26 -2.89 -11.81
N SER A 9 -2.04 -2.23 -10.99
CA SER A 9 -3.06 -1.30 -11.44
C SER A 9 -2.47 -0.18 -12.31
N PHE A 10 -3.20 0.21 -13.35
CA PHE A 10 -2.92 1.44 -14.09
C PHE A 10 -3.66 2.57 -13.37
N LYS A 11 -3.03 3.11 -12.32
CA LYS A 11 -3.64 4.05 -11.36
C LYS A 11 -4.49 5.12 -12.03
N GLY A 12 -5.75 5.23 -11.59
CA GLY A 12 -6.73 6.16 -12.17
C GLY A 12 -7.32 5.74 -13.53
N SER A 13 -7.00 4.53 -14.03
CA SER A 13 -7.46 4.04 -15.33
C SER A 13 -8.11 2.66 -15.25
N MET A 14 -7.36 1.62 -14.85
CA MET A 14 -7.90 0.25 -14.71
C MET A 14 -7.26 -0.48 -13.54
N THR A 15 -8.01 -1.41 -12.93
CA THR A 15 -7.53 -2.23 -11.84
C THR A 15 -6.58 -3.32 -12.34
N SER A 16 -5.85 -3.96 -11.42
CA SER A 16 -4.98 -5.09 -11.71
C SER A 16 -5.75 -6.26 -12.38
N MET A 17 -6.95 -6.56 -11.87
CA MET A 17 -7.82 -7.60 -12.44
C MET A 17 -8.26 -7.25 -13.86
N GLU A 18 -8.69 -6.01 -14.10
CA GLU A 18 -9.10 -5.54 -15.42
C GLU A 18 -7.94 -5.58 -16.43
N ALA A 19 -6.72 -5.26 -15.99
CA ALA A 19 -5.52 -5.39 -16.83
C ALA A 19 -5.25 -6.85 -17.21
N GLY A 20 -5.35 -7.77 -16.25
CA GLY A 20 -5.23 -9.21 -16.52
C GLY A 20 -6.28 -9.73 -17.51
N LEU A 21 -7.54 -9.30 -17.35
CA LEU A 21 -8.64 -9.64 -18.27
C LEU A 21 -8.40 -9.09 -19.69
N ALA A 22 -7.91 -7.85 -19.81
CA ALA A 22 -7.60 -7.25 -21.11
C ALA A 22 -6.47 -8.00 -21.84
N VAL A 23 -5.43 -8.44 -21.12
CA VAL A 23 -4.38 -9.29 -21.71
C VAL A 23 -4.96 -10.63 -22.15
N THR A 24 -5.80 -11.25 -21.30
CA THR A 24 -6.48 -12.51 -21.63
C THR A 24 -7.30 -12.39 -22.91
N GLU A 25 -8.08 -11.33 -23.04
CA GLU A 25 -8.87 -11.04 -24.24
C GLU A 25 -7.96 -10.95 -25.47
N GLY A 26 -6.85 -10.18 -25.41
CA GLY A 26 -5.91 -10.04 -26.51
C GLY A 26 -5.28 -11.37 -26.94
N VAL A 27 -4.88 -12.20 -25.98
CA VAL A 27 -4.34 -13.54 -26.23
C VAL A 27 -5.39 -14.46 -26.89
N HIS A 28 -6.61 -14.48 -26.34
CA HIS A 28 -7.68 -15.36 -26.82
C HIS A 28 -8.23 -14.98 -28.20
N ARG A 29 -8.03 -13.75 -28.67
CA ARG A 29 -8.30 -13.37 -30.07
C ARG A 29 -7.39 -14.08 -31.06
N VAL A 30 -6.25 -14.62 -30.61
CA VAL A 30 -5.29 -15.33 -31.43
C VAL A 30 -5.36 -16.85 -31.23
N ASP A 31 -5.52 -17.25 -29.98
CA ASP A 31 -5.54 -18.66 -29.57
C ASP A 31 -6.40 -18.83 -28.30
N SER A 32 -7.63 -19.30 -28.48
CA SER A 32 -8.61 -19.47 -27.39
C SER A 32 -8.26 -20.59 -26.41
N ASP A 33 -7.34 -21.49 -26.77
CA ASP A 33 -7.00 -22.67 -25.97
C ASP A 33 -5.85 -22.42 -24.98
N VAL A 34 -5.33 -21.19 -24.95
CA VAL A 34 -4.28 -20.79 -24.03
C VAL A 34 -4.85 -20.64 -22.61
N ASP A 35 -4.23 -21.31 -21.66
CA ASP A 35 -4.53 -21.14 -20.22
C ASP A 35 -3.87 -19.84 -19.71
N VAL A 36 -4.68 -18.80 -19.50
CA VAL A 36 -4.22 -17.52 -18.93
C VAL A 36 -4.63 -17.41 -17.47
N GLN A 37 -3.66 -17.49 -16.58
CA GLN A 37 -3.84 -17.39 -15.14
C GLN A 37 -3.63 -15.96 -14.67
N ILE A 38 -4.72 -15.28 -14.27
CA ILE A 38 -4.68 -13.90 -13.75
C ILE A 38 -4.34 -13.95 -12.26
N ARG A 39 -3.25 -13.27 -11.88
CA ARG A 39 -2.81 -13.12 -10.49
C ARG A 39 -2.70 -11.62 -10.20
N PRO A 40 -3.74 -11.00 -9.63
CA PRO A 40 -3.74 -9.57 -9.35
C PRO A 40 -2.56 -9.16 -8.48
N LEU A 41 -2.00 -7.99 -8.78
CA LEU A 41 -0.79 -7.48 -8.17
C LEU A 41 -1.04 -6.10 -7.55
N ALA A 42 -0.28 -5.76 -6.52
CA ALA A 42 -0.20 -4.43 -5.94
C ALA A 42 1.16 -4.24 -5.26
N ASP A 43 1.54 -2.99 -5.04
CA ASP A 43 2.81 -2.61 -4.40
C ASP A 43 2.68 -2.28 -2.89
N GLY A 44 1.54 -2.62 -2.26
CA GLY A 44 1.25 -2.27 -0.86
C GLY A 44 0.55 -0.91 -0.68
N GLY A 45 0.27 -0.22 -1.77
CA GLY A 45 -0.54 1.00 -1.81
C GLY A 45 -1.99 0.72 -2.23
N GLU A 46 -2.53 1.63 -3.03
CA GLU A 46 -3.87 1.51 -3.62
C GLU A 46 -4.01 0.24 -4.45
N GLY A 47 -5.12 -0.50 -4.28
CA GLY A 47 -5.42 -1.76 -4.95
C GLY A 47 -4.91 -3.01 -4.23
N THR A 48 -4.24 -2.87 -3.08
CA THR A 48 -3.74 -4.02 -2.29
C THR A 48 -4.89 -4.87 -1.75
N VAL A 49 -5.96 -4.25 -1.25
CA VAL A 49 -7.16 -4.97 -0.79
C VAL A 49 -7.77 -5.76 -1.94
N GLU A 50 -7.97 -5.13 -3.10
CA GLU A 50 -8.54 -5.79 -4.27
C GLU A 50 -7.68 -6.96 -4.74
N ALA A 51 -6.37 -6.75 -4.88
CA ALA A 51 -5.42 -7.76 -5.36
C ALA A 51 -5.37 -8.98 -4.42
N LEU A 52 -5.25 -8.77 -3.12
CA LEU A 52 -5.17 -9.86 -2.15
C LEU A 52 -6.51 -10.56 -1.94
N VAL A 53 -7.63 -9.84 -1.90
CA VAL A 53 -8.97 -10.43 -1.83
C VAL A 53 -9.22 -11.33 -3.03
N ALA A 54 -8.95 -10.85 -4.26
CA ALA A 54 -9.10 -11.65 -5.47
C ALA A 54 -8.11 -12.82 -5.53
N GLY A 55 -6.83 -12.58 -5.17
CA GLY A 55 -5.77 -13.59 -5.21
C GLY A 55 -5.91 -14.71 -4.19
N MET A 56 -6.59 -14.45 -3.07
CA MET A 56 -6.73 -15.37 -1.93
C MET A 56 -8.18 -15.83 -1.68
N ASN A 57 -9.11 -15.57 -2.61
CA ASN A 57 -10.54 -15.88 -2.46
C ASN A 57 -11.16 -15.28 -1.18
N GLY A 58 -10.85 -14.02 -0.92
CA GLY A 58 -11.40 -13.27 0.22
C GLY A 58 -12.71 -12.60 -0.11
N MET A 59 -13.22 -11.86 0.89
CA MET A 59 -14.43 -11.04 0.77
C MET A 59 -14.14 -9.62 1.21
N LYS A 60 -14.73 -8.65 0.51
CA LYS A 60 -14.70 -7.25 0.91
C LYS A 60 -15.72 -6.98 2.01
N GLN A 61 -15.35 -6.12 2.93
CA GLN A 61 -16.16 -5.62 4.03
C GLN A 61 -16.18 -4.11 4.00
N GLU A 62 -17.29 -3.51 4.36
CA GLU A 62 -17.42 -2.07 4.54
C GLU A 62 -17.71 -1.75 6.00
N ILE A 63 -17.12 -0.69 6.50
CA ILE A 63 -17.36 -0.16 7.84
C ILE A 63 -17.33 1.37 7.82
N GLN A 64 -18.21 1.99 8.59
CA GLN A 64 -18.13 3.42 8.84
C GLN A 64 -17.16 3.69 9.98
N VAL A 65 -16.15 4.53 9.74
CA VAL A 65 -15.10 4.87 10.69
C VAL A 65 -14.87 6.36 10.75
N THR A 66 -14.10 6.80 11.73
CA THR A 66 -13.63 8.18 11.85
C THR A 66 -12.61 8.49 10.76
N GLY A 67 -12.96 9.35 9.82
CA GLY A 67 -12.07 9.80 8.75
C GLY A 67 -10.95 10.72 9.26
N PRO A 68 -10.03 11.13 8.36
CA PRO A 68 -8.86 11.93 8.74
C PRO A 68 -9.23 13.30 9.35
N LEU A 69 -10.38 13.85 8.99
CA LEU A 69 -10.87 15.13 9.53
C LEU A 69 -11.74 14.98 10.79
N GLY A 70 -11.83 13.78 11.38
CA GLY A 70 -12.70 13.50 12.52
C GLY A 70 -14.18 13.31 12.15
N THR A 71 -14.53 13.33 10.87
CA THR A 71 -15.87 13.07 10.35
C THR A 71 -16.00 11.64 9.86
N PRO A 72 -17.21 11.02 9.91
CA PRO A 72 -17.41 9.67 9.43
C PRO A 72 -17.08 9.50 7.94
N VAL A 73 -16.40 8.40 7.61
CA VAL A 73 -16.14 7.93 6.23
C VAL A 73 -16.44 6.44 6.15
N VAL A 74 -16.79 5.95 4.96
CA VAL A 74 -16.89 4.52 4.69
C VAL A 74 -15.52 4.01 4.27
N CYS A 75 -15.03 2.98 4.95
CA CYS A 75 -13.77 2.31 4.64
C CYS A 75 -14.04 0.87 4.21
N GLU A 76 -13.48 0.48 3.07
CA GLU A 76 -13.48 -0.90 2.59
C GLU A 76 -12.20 -1.60 3.06
N TYR A 77 -12.31 -2.88 3.46
CA TYR A 77 -11.18 -3.75 3.74
C TYR A 77 -11.50 -5.19 3.38
N GLY A 78 -10.50 -6.06 3.29
CA GLY A 78 -10.66 -7.46 2.92
C GLY A 78 -10.59 -8.40 4.13
N ILE A 79 -11.36 -9.51 4.09
CA ILE A 79 -11.20 -10.65 4.99
C ILE A 79 -10.96 -11.91 4.19
N ILE A 80 -9.88 -12.61 4.52
CA ILE A 80 -9.57 -13.94 4.02
C ILE A 80 -9.96 -14.94 5.10
N GLU A 81 -11.13 -15.53 4.93
CA GLU A 81 -11.74 -16.36 5.97
C GLU A 81 -10.92 -17.60 6.33
N SER A 82 -10.31 -18.25 5.32
CA SER A 82 -9.51 -19.47 5.47
C SER A 82 -8.29 -19.30 6.39
N SER A 83 -7.70 -18.11 6.42
CA SER A 83 -6.51 -17.79 7.22
C SER A 83 -6.78 -16.80 8.34
N LYS A 84 -8.03 -16.35 8.49
CA LYS A 84 -8.43 -15.27 9.41
C LYS A 84 -7.55 -14.02 9.27
N THR A 85 -7.26 -13.65 8.01
CA THR A 85 -6.41 -12.52 7.67
C THR A 85 -7.28 -11.33 7.26
N ALA A 86 -7.03 -10.17 7.85
CA ALA A 86 -7.58 -8.89 7.41
C ALA A 86 -6.57 -8.17 6.50
N VAL A 87 -7.03 -7.65 5.37
CA VAL A 87 -6.25 -6.83 4.43
C VAL A 87 -6.81 -5.42 4.48
N ILE A 88 -5.99 -4.45 4.84
CA ILE A 88 -6.41 -3.07 5.10
C ILE A 88 -5.51 -2.11 4.31
N GLU A 89 -6.11 -1.16 3.61
CA GLU A 89 -5.42 0.04 3.12
C GLU A 89 -5.73 1.20 4.07
N MET A 90 -4.71 1.70 4.76
CA MET A 90 -4.91 2.82 5.69
C MET A 90 -5.51 4.06 5.03
N ALA A 91 -5.29 4.21 3.72
CA ALA A 91 -5.80 5.33 2.93
C ALA A 91 -7.34 5.35 2.86
N GLY A 92 -8.02 4.22 3.00
CA GLY A 92 -9.48 4.16 3.09
C GLY A 92 -10.05 4.83 4.34
N ALA A 93 -9.27 4.87 5.44
CA ALA A 93 -9.68 5.49 6.71
C ALA A 93 -8.97 6.82 7.00
N ALA A 94 -7.72 7.01 6.53
CA ALA A 94 -6.89 8.17 6.87
C ALA A 94 -6.07 8.70 5.69
N GLY A 95 -6.57 8.49 4.46
CA GLY A 95 -5.90 8.85 3.21
C GLY A 95 -5.98 10.31 2.84
N ILE A 96 -5.00 10.75 2.05
CA ILE A 96 -4.91 12.15 1.58
C ILE A 96 -6.02 12.50 0.58
N THR A 97 -6.55 11.52 -0.14
CA THR A 97 -7.67 11.67 -1.07
C THR A 97 -9.00 11.96 -0.37
N LEU A 98 -9.11 11.65 0.94
CA LEU A 98 -10.27 11.98 1.76
C LEU A 98 -10.26 13.42 2.29
N VAL A 99 -9.17 14.17 2.02
CA VAL A 99 -8.99 15.53 2.52
C VAL A 99 -8.95 16.50 1.34
N PRO A 100 -9.95 17.40 1.20
CA PRO A 100 -9.91 18.47 0.22
C PRO A 100 -8.64 19.32 0.36
N ASP A 101 -8.11 19.83 -0.74
CA ASP A 101 -6.82 20.53 -0.75
C ASP A 101 -6.80 21.72 0.23
N GLU A 102 -7.88 22.46 0.31
CA GLU A 102 -8.03 23.62 1.22
C GLU A 102 -8.14 23.23 2.70
N LYS A 103 -8.36 21.95 3.02
CA LYS A 103 -8.44 21.42 4.38
C LYS A 103 -7.22 20.61 4.80
N LYS A 104 -6.22 20.48 3.92
CA LYS A 104 -4.98 19.77 4.25
C LYS A 104 -4.23 20.48 5.37
N ASN A 105 -4.18 19.84 6.53
CA ASN A 105 -3.45 20.31 7.69
C ASN A 105 -3.12 19.15 8.64
N PRO A 106 -1.88 18.67 8.67
CA PRO A 106 -1.51 17.50 9.46
C PRO A 106 -1.55 17.72 10.98
N LEU A 107 -1.73 18.95 11.45
CA LEU A 107 -1.95 19.20 12.87
C LEU A 107 -3.29 18.64 13.37
N TYR A 108 -4.27 18.47 12.46
CA TYR A 108 -5.64 18.07 12.81
C TYR A 108 -6.06 16.72 12.24
N THR A 109 -5.32 16.17 11.28
CA THR A 109 -5.69 14.88 10.66
C THR A 109 -5.25 13.70 11.52
N THR A 110 -6.13 12.70 11.65
CA THR A 110 -5.97 11.56 12.57
C THR A 110 -5.96 10.20 11.88
N THR A 111 -5.24 9.26 12.48
CA THR A 111 -5.24 7.83 12.14
C THR A 111 -6.30 7.03 12.90
N TYR A 112 -7.20 7.65 13.65
CA TYR A 112 -8.15 6.96 14.55
C TYR A 112 -8.97 5.88 13.82
N GLY A 113 -9.50 6.19 12.64
CA GLY A 113 -10.27 5.25 11.84
C GLY A 113 -9.49 3.98 11.44
N VAL A 114 -8.18 4.07 11.26
CA VAL A 114 -7.35 2.87 11.00
C VAL A 114 -7.45 1.88 12.17
N GLY A 115 -7.42 2.38 13.40
CA GLY A 115 -7.60 1.56 14.59
C GLY A 115 -9.02 0.98 14.71
N GLU A 116 -10.05 1.73 14.27
CA GLU A 116 -11.43 1.23 14.25
C GLU A 116 -11.59 0.08 13.25
N VAL A 117 -10.98 0.14 12.05
CA VAL A 117 -10.97 -0.98 11.09
C VAL A 117 -10.27 -2.20 11.69
N ILE A 118 -9.11 -2.03 12.33
CA ILE A 118 -8.38 -3.12 12.99
C ILE A 118 -9.26 -3.75 14.07
N LYS A 119 -9.91 -2.94 14.89
CA LYS A 119 -10.79 -3.40 15.98
C LYS A 119 -12.00 -4.18 15.45
N ASP A 120 -12.63 -3.73 14.38
CA ASP A 120 -13.73 -4.44 13.72
C ASP A 120 -13.27 -5.80 13.18
N ALA A 121 -12.13 -5.85 12.49
CA ALA A 121 -11.56 -7.10 11.98
C ALA A 121 -11.20 -8.09 13.11
N ILE A 122 -10.66 -7.60 14.24
CA ILE A 122 -10.41 -8.42 15.44
C ILE A 122 -11.74 -8.99 15.96
N GLY A 123 -12.80 -8.16 16.03
CA GLY A 123 -14.14 -8.59 16.45
C GLY A 123 -14.76 -9.66 15.53
N LYS A 124 -14.39 -9.69 14.25
CA LYS A 124 -14.76 -10.72 13.27
C LYS A 124 -13.84 -11.94 13.29
N GLY A 125 -12.93 -12.02 14.26
CA GLY A 125 -12.05 -13.16 14.49
C GLY A 125 -10.72 -13.13 13.74
N CYS A 126 -10.37 -12.04 13.04
CA CYS A 126 -9.07 -11.90 12.41
C CYS A 126 -7.96 -11.77 13.47
N ARG A 127 -6.81 -12.41 13.18
CA ARG A 127 -5.60 -12.34 14.02
C ARG A 127 -4.34 -12.08 13.18
N ARG A 128 -4.44 -12.20 11.86
CA ARG A 128 -3.38 -11.84 10.92
C ARG A 128 -3.82 -10.59 10.16
N PHE A 129 -2.90 -9.66 10.00
CA PHE A 129 -3.17 -8.37 9.35
C PHE A 129 -2.11 -8.08 8.30
N ILE A 130 -2.56 -7.72 7.11
CA ILE A 130 -1.74 -7.15 6.04
C ILE A 130 -2.23 -5.73 5.86
N ILE A 131 -1.38 -4.76 6.15
CA ILE A 131 -1.79 -3.35 6.13
C ILE A 131 -0.88 -2.54 5.23
N GLY A 132 -1.44 -1.98 4.16
CA GLY A 132 -0.78 -0.98 3.34
C GLY A 132 -0.87 0.40 4.00
N ILE A 133 0.29 1.06 4.19
CA ILE A 133 0.34 2.36 4.87
C ILE A 133 0.68 3.54 3.93
N GLY A 134 0.58 3.34 2.62
CA GLY A 134 0.72 4.39 1.62
C GLY A 134 -0.44 5.39 1.62
N GLY A 135 -0.23 6.57 1.02
CA GLY A 135 -1.29 7.55 0.74
C GLY A 135 -1.85 8.32 1.94
N SER A 136 -1.15 8.38 3.09
CA SER A 136 -1.64 9.01 4.32
C SER A 136 -1.82 10.52 4.26
N ALA A 137 -2.87 11.05 4.93
CA ALA A 137 -3.07 12.48 5.18
C ALA A 137 -2.47 12.96 6.53
N THR A 138 -1.98 12.06 7.35
CA THR A 138 -1.72 12.23 8.78
C THR A 138 -0.24 12.37 9.10
N ASN A 139 0.06 13.02 10.24
CA ASN A 139 1.41 13.12 10.83
C ASN A 139 1.33 13.03 12.35
N ASP A 140 0.39 12.23 12.86
CA ASP A 140 0.06 12.11 14.28
C ASP A 140 0.88 11.02 15.01
N GLY A 141 1.94 10.49 14.38
CA GLY A 141 2.73 9.43 15.00
C GLY A 141 1.98 8.11 15.17
N GLY A 142 0.78 7.98 14.58
CA GLY A 142 -0.10 6.81 14.73
C GLY A 142 -0.87 6.80 16.06
N ILE A 143 -0.83 7.88 16.86
CA ILE A 143 -1.51 7.89 18.16
C ILE A 143 -3.02 7.72 18.02
N GLY A 144 -3.64 8.28 16.95
CA GLY A 144 -5.06 8.09 16.71
C GLY A 144 -5.44 6.61 16.60
N MET A 145 -4.73 5.85 15.77
CA MET A 145 -4.92 4.39 15.64
C MET A 145 -4.79 3.70 17.00
N LEU A 146 -3.75 4.02 17.74
CA LEU A 146 -3.50 3.43 19.06
C LEU A 146 -4.58 3.77 20.07
N GLN A 147 -5.11 5.01 20.05
CA GLN A 147 -6.25 5.42 20.90
C GLN A 147 -7.49 4.56 20.63
N ALA A 148 -7.81 4.30 19.37
CA ALA A 148 -8.94 3.42 18.99
C ALA A 148 -8.74 1.98 19.47
N LEU A 149 -7.48 1.51 19.57
CA LEU A 149 -7.11 0.19 20.09
C LEU A 149 -7.02 0.14 21.64
N GLY A 150 -7.25 1.28 22.32
CA GLY A 150 -7.33 1.36 23.78
C GLY A 150 -6.05 1.80 24.49
N PHE A 151 -5.01 2.23 23.74
CA PHE A 151 -3.87 2.91 24.37
C PHE A 151 -4.29 4.31 24.85
N GLY A 152 -3.84 4.70 26.02
CA GLY A 152 -4.04 6.04 26.55
C GLY A 152 -2.85 6.94 26.24
N PHE A 153 -3.13 8.08 25.63
CA PHE A 153 -2.20 9.18 25.42
C PHE A 153 -2.77 10.38 26.17
N MET A 154 -2.15 10.74 27.29
CA MET A 154 -2.71 11.69 28.25
C MET A 154 -1.87 12.94 28.33
N ASN A 155 -2.54 14.09 28.51
CA ASN A 155 -1.92 15.36 28.81
C ASN A 155 -1.60 15.49 30.32
N LYS A 156 -0.99 16.60 30.75
CA LYS A 156 -0.63 16.89 32.14
C LYS A 156 -1.80 16.89 33.15
N ASN A 157 -3.02 17.00 32.64
CA ASN A 157 -4.25 16.99 33.49
C ASN A 157 -4.87 15.57 33.54
N GLY A 158 -4.22 14.54 32.92
CA GLY A 158 -4.75 13.20 32.85
C GLY A 158 -5.91 13.04 31.87
N GLN A 159 -6.10 13.98 30.95
CA GLN A 159 -7.13 13.92 29.92
C GLN A 159 -6.52 13.41 28.62
N PRO A 160 -7.28 12.68 27.77
CA PRO A 160 -6.82 12.25 26.46
C PRO A 160 -6.38 13.44 25.61
N VAL A 161 -5.24 13.29 24.90
CA VAL A 161 -4.79 14.32 23.96
C VAL A 161 -5.72 14.36 22.72
N PRO A 162 -5.88 15.53 22.08
CA PRO A 162 -6.72 15.69 20.90
C PRO A 162 -6.15 14.94 19.69
N PHE A 163 -6.98 14.76 18.67
CA PHE A 163 -6.57 14.18 17.39
C PHE A 163 -5.54 15.04 16.64
N GLY A 164 -4.75 14.37 15.81
CA GLY A 164 -3.75 14.97 14.94
C GLY A 164 -2.41 15.20 15.61
N ALA A 165 -1.44 15.75 14.86
CA ALA A 165 -0.09 15.99 15.38
C ALA A 165 -0.08 16.94 16.58
N ARG A 166 -1.05 17.84 16.70
CA ARG A 166 -1.19 18.72 17.87
C ARG A 166 -1.39 17.94 19.18
N GLY A 167 -1.94 16.73 19.12
CA GLY A 167 -2.06 15.88 20.30
C GLY A 167 -0.71 15.47 20.88
N LEU A 168 0.32 15.41 20.05
CA LEU A 168 1.69 15.11 20.49
C LEU A 168 2.33 16.29 21.27
N GLU A 169 1.87 17.53 21.03
CA GLU A 169 2.33 18.73 21.79
C GLU A 169 1.96 18.63 23.26
N GLU A 170 0.77 18.10 23.54
CA GLU A 170 0.22 18.02 24.89
C GLU A 170 0.55 16.70 25.61
N LEU A 171 1.24 15.78 24.94
CA LEU A 171 1.48 14.43 25.45
C LEU A 171 2.43 14.41 26.65
N GLU A 172 2.00 13.82 27.75
CA GLU A 172 2.78 13.66 29.00
C GLU A 172 2.90 12.18 29.42
N THR A 173 1.88 11.36 29.15
CA THR A 173 1.87 9.97 29.62
C THR A 173 1.27 9.03 28.59
N ILE A 174 1.89 7.84 28.46
CA ILE A 174 1.39 6.75 27.63
C ILE A 174 0.97 5.60 28.55
N THR A 175 -0.27 5.09 28.36
CA THR A 175 -0.80 3.96 29.12
C THR A 175 -1.32 2.86 28.20
N ASP A 176 -1.33 1.61 28.67
CA ASP A 176 -1.82 0.42 27.96
C ASP A 176 -2.91 -0.34 28.74
N THR A 177 -3.50 0.33 29.75
CA THR A 177 -4.44 -0.29 30.68
C THR A 177 -5.71 -0.80 30.01
N TYR A 178 -6.18 -0.10 28.96
CA TYR A 178 -7.43 -0.41 28.26
C TYR A 178 -7.24 -0.96 26.84
N VAL A 179 -6.03 -1.39 26.54
CA VAL A 179 -5.73 -2.03 25.24
C VAL A 179 -6.54 -3.32 25.13
N ILE A 180 -7.18 -3.50 23.96
CA ILE A 180 -7.95 -4.71 23.69
C ILE A 180 -7.04 -5.95 23.84
N PRO A 181 -7.45 -6.96 24.63
CA PRO A 181 -6.57 -8.08 24.97
C PRO A 181 -6.11 -8.87 23.76
N GLU A 182 -6.98 -9.01 22.77
CA GLU A 182 -6.74 -9.76 21.54
C GLU A 182 -5.62 -9.18 20.68
N LEU A 183 -5.25 -7.91 20.86
CA LEU A 183 -4.16 -7.28 20.11
C LEU A 183 -2.82 -8.02 20.31
N LYS A 184 -2.62 -8.66 21.47
CA LYS A 184 -1.41 -9.44 21.76
C LYS A 184 -1.30 -10.72 20.92
N GLU A 185 -2.43 -11.24 20.45
CA GLU A 185 -2.51 -12.42 19.59
C GLU A 185 -2.36 -12.09 18.11
N CYS A 186 -2.39 -10.80 17.77
CA CYS A 186 -2.38 -10.35 16.39
C CYS A 186 -0.97 -10.25 15.82
N GLU A 187 -0.82 -10.69 14.57
CA GLU A 187 0.38 -10.54 13.76
C GLU A 187 0.11 -9.49 12.68
N PHE A 188 1.05 -8.57 12.50
CA PHE A 188 0.91 -7.47 11.55
C PHE A 188 2.06 -7.48 10.54
N ARG A 189 1.74 -7.65 9.26
CA ARG A 189 2.64 -7.43 8.12
C ARG A 189 2.29 -6.08 7.52
N ILE A 190 3.19 -5.12 7.63
CA ILE A 190 2.95 -3.75 7.18
C ILE A 190 3.70 -3.52 5.87
N ALA A 191 2.95 -3.29 4.80
CA ALA A 191 3.51 -2.95 3.50
C ALA A 191 4.08 -1.53 3.53
N CYS A 192 5.41 -1.43 3.46
CA CYS A 192 6.14 -0.18 3.59
C CYS A 192 7.42 -0.21 2.74
N ASP A 193 7.42 0.53 1.65
CA ASP A 193 8.57 0.60 0.71
C ASP A 193 9.46 1.82 0.92
N VAL A 194 9.24 2.57 2.03
CA VAL A 194 10.06 3.73 2.38
C VAL A 194 10.93 3.44 3.60
N THR A 195 12.11 4.03 3.64
CA THR A 195 13.11 3.82 4.69
C THR A 195 13.25 5.01 5.64
N ASN A 196 12.43 6.04 5.47
CA ASN A 196 12.48 7.26 6.28
C ASN A 196 12.34 6.96 7.77
N THR A 197 13.17 7.63 8.56
CA THR A 197 13.10 7.58 10.03
C THR A 197 11.94 8.43 10.56
N LEU A 198 11.60 8.29 11.85
CA LEU A 198 10.50 9.05 12.42
C LEU A 198 10.74 10.57 12.39
N CYS A 199 11.94 10.99 12.76
CA CYS A 199 12.33 12.39 12.94
C CYS A 199 13.62 12.72 12.18
N GLY A 200 13.91 14.05 12.10
CA GLY A 200 15.09 14.60 11.47
C GLY A 200 14.89 15.00 10.02
N GLU A 201 15.97 15.36 9.32
CA GLU A 201 15.92 15.86 7.93
C GLU A 201 15.28 14.88 6.94
N GLN A 202 15.40 13.57 7.19
CA GLN A 202 14.77 12.51 6.43
C GLN A 202 13.56 11.91 7.15
N GLY A 203 13.03 12.63 8.14
CA GLY A 203 11.91 12.18 8.98
C GLY A 203 10.54 12.38 8.34
N ALA A 204 9.53 11.84 9.01
CA ALA A 204 8.13 11.88 8.57
C ALA A 204 7.64 13.30 8.22
N SER A 205 7.87 14.26 9.13
CA SER A 205 7.40 15.63 8.97
C SER A 205 8.15 16.37 7.85
N ALA A 206 9.48 16.20 7.78
CA ALA A 206 10.31 16.90 6.82
C ALA A 206 10.02 16.47 5.38
N VAL A 207 9.91 15.15 5.15
CA VAL A 207 9.76 14.59 3.80
C VAL A 207 8.32 14.62 3.32
N TYR A 208 7.37 14.23 4.17
CA TYR A 208 5.97 14.04 3.78
C TYR A 208 5.01 15.14 4.26
N GLY A 209 5.45 16.02 5.15
CA GLY A 209 4.64 17.12 5.68
C GLY A 209 4.16 18.10 4.60
N PRO A 210 5.01 18.54 3.66
CA PRO A 210 4.61 19.51 2.64
C PRO A 210 3.39 19.09 1.82
N GLN A 211 3.34 17.86 1.32
CA GLN A 211 2.20 17.36 0.54
C GLN A 211 0.90 17.24 1.35
N LYS A 212 1.01 17.21 2.69
CA LYS A 212 -0.12 17.16 3.64
C LYS A 212 -0.56 18.56 4.10
N GLY A 213 0.03 19.62 3.54
CA GLY A 213 -0.30 21.01 3.84
C GLY A 213 0.50 21.61 5.00
N ALA A 214 1.60 20.99 5.44
CA ALA A 214 2.43 21.55 6.50
C ALA A 214 3.28 22.73 6.01
N THR A 215 3.30 23.80 6.77
CA THR A 215 4.25 24.90 6.60
C THR A 215 5.62 24.55 7.19
N PRO A 216 6.70 25.27 6.83
CA PRO A 216 8.03 25.03 7.41
C PRO A 216 8.06 25.10 8.96
N SER A 217 7.29 26.01 9.57
CA SER A 217 7.19 26.10 11.04
C SER A 217 6.48 24.89 11.64
N MET A 218 5.40 24.41 11.02
CA MET A 218 4.70 23.20 11.44
C MET A 218 5.60 21.97 11.36
N ILE A 219 6.39 21.85 10.29
CA ILE A 219 7.33 20.75 10.12
C ILE A 219 8.32 20.69 11.29
N MET A 220 8.93 21.81 11.65
CA MET A 220 9.87 21.87 12.77
C MET A 220 9.22 21.53 14.13
N GLN A 221 7.97 21.94 14.33
CA GLN A 221 7.22 21.64 15.55
C GLN A 221 6.87 20.17 15.64
N MET A 222 6.24 19.63 14.59
CA MET A 222 5.85 18.21 14.52
C MET A 222 7.05 17.27 14.66
N ASP A 223 8.20 17.63 14.09
CA ASP A 223 9.42 16.82 14.22
C ASP A 223 9.87 16.75 15.69
N LYS A 224 9.85 17.86 16.41
CA LYS A 224 10.16 17.90 17.85
C LYS A 224 9.16 17.09 18.68
N TRP A 225 7.87 17.19 18.40
CA TRP A 225 6.83 16.45 19.12
C TRP A 225 6.95 14.94 18.87
N LEU A 226 7.21 14.52 17.63
CA LEU A 226 7.48 13.11 17.29
C LEU A 226 8.74 12.58 17.99
N ALA A 227 9.79 13.40 18.09
CA ALA A 227 11.00 13.00 18.81
C ALA A 227 10.73 12.83 20.32
N TYR A 228 9.97 13.74 20.94
CA TYR A 228 9.55 13.62 22.33
C TYR A 228 8.66 12.40 22.56
N TYR A 229 7.66 12.18 21.70
CA TYR A 229 6.82 11.00 21.73
C TYR A 229 7.62 9.69 21.70
N ALA A 230 8.60 9.62 20.81
CA ALA A 230 9.45 8.44 20.70
C ALA A 230 10.31 8.22 21.96
N ALA A 231 10.82 9.29 22.56
CA ALA A 231 11.56 9.22 23.83
C ALA A 231 10.66 8.71 24.96
N LEU A 232 9.47 9.28 25.11
CA LEU A 232 8.49 8.86 26.10
C LEU A 232 8.04 7.40 25.89
N ALA A 233 7.80 7.01 24.64
CA ALA A 233 7.45 5.63 24.33
C ALA A 233 8.57 4.65 24.70
N LYS A 234 9.84 5.05 24.56
CA LYS A 234 11.01 4.21 24.90
C LYS A 234 11.09 3.85 26.38
N GLU A 235 10.59 4.67 27.27
CA GLU A 235 10.57 4.41 28.71
C GLU A 235 9.73 3.17 29.04
N LYS A 236 8.62 2.97 28.35
CA LYS A 236 7.67 1.87 28.59
C LYS A 236 7.80 0.72 27.60
N PHE A 237 8.18 1.01 26.37
CA PHE A 237 8.29 0.05 25.26
C PHE A 237 9.75 -0.02 24.79
N PRO A 238 10.58 -0.93 25.34
CA PRO A 238 12.01 -0.99 25.06
C PRO A 238 12.38 -1.16 23.57
N LYS A 239 11.47 -1.71 22.76
CA LYS A 239 11.66 -1.87 21.30
C LYS A 239 11.45 -0.56 20.50
N ALA A 240 10.93 0.53 21.11
CA ALA A 240 10.77 1.80 20.44
C ALA A 240 12.12 2.34 19.92
N ASN A 241 12.17 2.60 18.61
CA ASN A 241 13.37 3.07 17.93
C ASN A 241 13.01 4.02 16.79
N ALA A 242 13.05 5.32 17.05
CA ALA A 242 12.74 6.37 16.07
C ALA A 242 13.69 6.38 14.85
N LYS A 243 14.87 5.75 14.96
CA LYS A 243 15.88 5.69 13.90
C LYS A 243 15.78 4.44 13.01
N GLN A 244 14.86 3.54 13.32
CA GLN A 244 14.63 2.36 12.49
C GLN A 244 14.04 2.77 11.13
N ALA A 245 14.50 2.15 10.05
CA ALA A 245 13.97 2.38 8.72
C ALA A 245 12.46 2.12 8.66
N GLY A 246 11.71 3.00 8.00
CA GLY A 246 10.27 2.91 7.84
C GLY A 246 9.44 3.48 9.00
N THR A 247 10.06 3.88 10.12
CA THR A 247 9.31 4.47 11.26
C THR A 247 8.64 5.79 10.92
N GLY A 248 9.16 6.54 9.93
CA GLY A 248 8.54 7.77 9.44
C GLY A 248 7.40 7.56 8.44
N ALA A 249 7.21 6.34 7.94
CA ALA A 249 6.15 6.05 7.00
C ALA A 249 4.78 6.45 7.56
N ALA A 250 3.94 6.99 6.67
CA ALA A 250 2.58 7.44 6.99
C ALA A 250 2.51 8.38 8.22
N GLY A 251 3.48 9.33 8.32
CA GLY A 251 3.48 10.30 9.40
C GLY A 251 3.74 9.72 10.79
N GLY A 252 4.52 8.64 10.86
CA GLY A 252 4.87 7.94 12.09
C GLY A 252 4.00 6.72 12.40
N LEU A 253 3.06 6.36 11.53
CA LEU A 253 2.26 5.13 11.70
C LEU A 253 3.16 3.89 11.72
N GLY A 254 4.24 3.87 10.89
CA GLY A 254 5.25 2.80 10.93
C GLY A 254 5.90 2.65 12.32
N PHE A 255 6.22 3.76 12.99
CA PHE A 255 6.73 3.74 14.37
C PHE A 255 5.70 3.17 15.34
N ALA A 256 4.42 3.58 15.21
CA ALA A 256 3.35 3.08 16.06
C ALA A 256 3.21 1.56 15.95
N PHE A 257 3.14 1.02 14.76
CA PHE A 257 3.06 -0.43 14.56
C PHE A 257 4.26 -1.17 15.16
N LEU A 258 5.48 -0.74 14.85
CA LEU A 258 6.70 -1.40 15.34
C LEU A 258 6.84 -1.34 16.86
N THR A 259 6.37 -0.24 17.48
CA THR A 259 6.55 -0.01 18.91
C THR A 259 5.48 -0.68 19.76
N PHE A 260 4.22 -0.60 19.34
CA PHE A 260 3.07 -0.95 20.18
C PHE A 260 2.39 -2.27 19.80
N THR A 261 2.78 -2.90 18.69
CA THR A 261 2.21 -4.18 18.23
C THR A 261 3.31 -5.19 17.87
N ASN A 262 2.92 -6.39 17.42
CA ASN A 262 3.85 -7.41 16.91
C ASN A 262 4.08 -7.24 15.40
N ALA A 263 4.25 -5.99 14.94
CA ALA A 263 4.38 -5.70 13.52
C ALA A 263 5.81 -5.90 12.98
N VAL A 264 5.86 -6.30 11.71
CA VAL A 264 7.05 -6.24 10.87
C VAL A 264 6.76 -5.36 9.66
N LEU A 265 7.74 -4.53 9.26
CA LEU A 265 7.67 -3.78 8.00
C LEU A 265 8.33 -4.60 6.91
N GLU A 266 7.63 -4.75 5.80
CA GLU A 266 8.11 -5.50 4.62
C GLU A 266 7.74 -4.76 3.34
N SER A 267 8.45 -5.06 2.26
CA SER A 267 8.07 -4.55 0.94
C SER A 267 6.68 -5.04 0.55
N GLY A 268 5.82 -4.13 0.07
CA GLY A 268 4.46 -4.45 -0.33
C GLY A 268 4.42 -5.54 -1.39
N ILE A 269 5.26 -5.45 -2.41
CA ILE A 269 5.33 -6.47 -3.46
C ILE A 269 5.73 -7.84 -2.90
N LYS A 270 6.67 -7.92 -1.94
CA LYS A 270 7.04 -9.18 -1.31
C LYS A 270 5.84 -9.85 -0.65
N ILE A 271 5.06 -9.07 0.14
CA ILE A 271 3.85 -9.58 0.80
C ILE A 271 2.88 -10.14 -0.24
N VAL A 272 2.60 -9.38 -1.30
CA VAL A 272 1.63 -9.80 -2.33
C VAL A 272 2.08 -11.06 -3.04
N LEU A 273 3.36 -11.16 -3.44
CA LEU A 273 3.90 -12.36 -4.12
C LEU A 273 3.78 -13.62 -3.24
N GLU A 274 4.07 -13.50 -1.94
CA GLU A 274 4.00 -14.61 -0.99
C GLU A 274 2.56 -15.03 -0.71
N GLU A 275 1.68 -14.09 -0.35
CA GLU A 275 0.31 -14.39 0.05
C GLU A 275 -0.56 -14.88 -1.13
N THR A 276 -0.31 -14.40 -2.34
CA THR A 276 -0.99 -14.90 -3.54
C THR A 276 -0.37 -16.19 -4.09
N GLN A 277 0.72 -16.68 -3.50
CA GLN A 277 1.46 -17.85 -3.95
C GLN A 277 1.87 -17.78 -5.43
N LEU A 278 2.22 -16.58 -5.91
CA LEU A 278 2.51 -16.34 -7.33
C LEU A 278 3.63 -17.25 -7.84
N GLU A 279 4.58 -17.62 -6.99
CA GLU A 279 5.69 -18.52 -7.33
C GLU A 279 5.21 -19.87 -7.89
N GLU A 280 4.17 -20.46 -7.30
CA GLU A 280 3.64 -21.76 -7.75
C GLU A 280 3.04 -21.67 -9.16
N TYR A 281 2.45 -20.54 -9.52
CA TYR A 281 1.91 -20.33 -10.87
C TYR A 281 3.02 -20.08 -11.89
N ILE A 282 4.06 -19.34 -11.52
CA ILE A 282 5.19 -19.01 -12.39
C ILE A 282 6.03 -20.25 -12.74
N LYS A 283 6.21 -21.19 -11.81
CA LYS A 283 6.99 -22.41 -12.05
C LYS A 283 6.58 -23.13 -13.33
N ASP A 284 5.29 -23.23 -13.58
CA ASP A 284 4.70 -23.97 -14.71
C ASP A 284 4.31 -23.08 -15.88
N ALA A 285 4.58 -21.77 -15.82
CA ALA A 285 4.25 -20.84 -16.89
C ALA A 285 5.21 -21.00 -18.07
N ASP A 286 4.70 -20.82 -19.30
CA ASP A 286 5.51 -20.67 -20.50
C ASP A 286 5.92 -19.20 -20.69
N LEU A 287 5.04 -18.28 -20.30
CA LEU A 287 5.22 -16.84 -20.39
C LEU A 287 4.69 -16.15 -19.14
N VAL A 288 5.40 -15.15 -18.67
CA VAL A 288 4.96 -14.25 -17.57
C VAL A 288 4.73 -12.86 -18.15
N VAL A 289 3.55 -12.32 -17.90
CA VAL A 289 3.17 -10.96 -18.30
C VAL A 289 3.02 -10.12 -17.04
N THR A 290 3.71 -8.99 -16.99
CA THR A 290 3.62 -8.01 -15.92
C THR A 290 3.38 -6.61 -16.46
N GLY A 291 3.31 -5.60 -15.62
CA GLY A 291 3.13 -4.21 -16.06
C GLY A 291 2.61 -3.30 -14.96
N GLU A 292 2.53 -2.04 -15.30
CA GLU A 292 1.98 -0.96 -14.47
C GLU A 292 1.62 0.26 -15.33
N GLY A 293 1.04 1.30 -14.72
CA GLY A 293 0.66 2.52 -15.45
C GLY A 293 1.84 3.25 -16.11
N ARG A 294 3.04 3.18 -15.54
CA ARG A 294 4.23 3.88 -16.06
C ARG A 294 5.51 3.14 -15.71
N LEU A 295 6.26 2.75 -16.73
CA LEU A 295 7.61 2.21 -16.56
C LEU A 295 8.65 3.32 -16.59
N ASP A 296 9.44 3.43 -15.54
CA ASP A 296 10.51 4.39 -15.37
C ASP A 296 11.65 3.82 -14.50
N ARG A 297 12.62 4.64 -14.14
CA ARG A 297 13.73 4.25 -13.26
C ARG A 297 13.25 3.78 -11.87
N GLN A 298 12.16 4.34 -11.36
CA GLN A 298 11.62 3.91 -10.06
C GLN A 298 11.10 2.47 -10.12
N THR A 299 10.55 2.06 -11.26
CA THR A 299 10.16 0.66 -11.49
C THR A 299 11.37 -0.25 -11.32
N ALA A 300 12.51 0.08 -11.95
CA ALA A 300 13.75 -0.69 -11.86
C ALA A 300 14.29 -0.80 -10.41
N MET A 301 13.98 0.16 -9.54
CA MET A 301 14.36 0.15 -8.13
C MET A 301 13.60 -0.85 -7.25
N GLY A 302 12.68 -1.64 -7.81
CA GLY A 302 12.05 -2.76 -7.11
C GLY A 302 10.54 -2.68 -6.92
N LYS A 303 9.82 -1.89 -7.75
CA LYS A 303 8.35 -1.91 -7.79
C LYS A 303 7.81 -3.25 -8.26
N ALA A 304 6.48 -3.37 -8.24
CA ALA A 304 5.75 -4.60 -8.51
C ALA A 304 6.22 -5.36 -9.79
N PRO A 305 6.38 -4.74 -10.97
CA PRO A 305 6.82 -5.47 -12.16
C PRO A 305 8.19 -6.12 -12.01
N ILE A 306 9.13 -5.47 -11.31
CA ILE A 306 10.47 -6.02 -11.07
C ILE A 306 10.43 -7.17 -10.05
N GLY A 307 9.55 -7.10 -9.05
CA GLY A 307 9.31 -8.21 -8.13
C GLY A 307 8.89 -9.48 -8.86
N VAL A 308 7.92 -9.36 -9.77
CA VAL A 308 7.46 -10.46 -10.63
C VAL A 308 8.58 -10.95 -11.54
N ALA A 309 9.30 -10.03 -12.20
CA ALA A 309 10.38 -10.40 -13.12
C ALA A 309 11.49 -11.18 -12.42
N LYS A 310 11.96 -10.70 -11.26
CA LYS A 310 12.96 -11.42 -10.45
C LYS A 310 12.49 -12.83 -10.06
N LEU A 311 11.23 -12.97 -9.67
CA LEU A 311 10.65 -14.26 -9.34
C LEU A 311 10.61 -15.18 -10.57
N ALA A 312 10.16 -14.68 -11.73
CA ALA A 312 10.11 -15.42 -12.98
C ALA A 312 11.50 -15.88 -13.44
N LYS A 313 12.52 -15.04 -13.27
CA LYS A 313 13.92 -15.37 -13.65
C LYS A 313 14.53 -16.48 -12.81
N LYS A 314 14.09 -16.72 -11.59
CA LYS A 314 14.51 -17.91 -10.82
C LYS A 314 14.17 -19.20 -11.53
N TYR A 315 13.12 -19.20 -12.37
CA TYR A 315 12.62 -20.35 -13.13
C TYR A 315 12.90 -20.25 -14.64
N GLY A 316 13.77 -19.32 -15.06
CA GLY A 316 14.16 -19.14 -16.45
C GLY A 316 13.02 -18.70 -17.39
N LYS A 317 11.94 -18.11 -16.84
CA LYS A 317 10.77 -17.71 -17.63
C LYS A 317 10.99 -16.41 -18.39
N THR A 318 10.38 -16.32 -19.58
CA THR A 318 10.31 -15.06 -20.34
C THR A 318 9.32 -14.12 -19.67
N VAL A 319 9.71 -12.84 -19.56
CA VAL A 319 8.90 -11.80 -18.93
C VAL A 319 8.64 -10.66 -19.91
N ILE A 320 7.37 -10.40 -20.18
CA ILE A 320 6.91 -9.27 -20.99
C ILE A 320 6.20 -8.27 -20.07
N ALA A 321 6.51 -6.99 -20.19
CA ALA A 321 5.82 -5.95 -19.46
C ALA A 321 4.99 -5.04 -20.38
N PHE A 322 3.77 -4.69 -19.94
CA PHE A 322 2.95 -3.66 -20.55
C PHE A 322 2.88 -2.43 -19.67
N ALA A 323 2.91 -1.26 -20.28
CA ALA A 323 2.82 0.01 -19.54
C ALA A 323 1.94 1.05 -20.24
N GLY A 324 1.25 1.86 -19.45
CA GLY A 324 0.51 3.01 -19.99
C GLY A 324 1.46 3.99 -20.67
N SER A 325 2.57 4.31 -20.02
CA SER A 325 3.68 5.08 -20.60
C SER A 325 5.03 4.46 -20.28
N VAL A 326 6.03 4.76 -21.11
CA VAL A 326 7.39 4.23 -20.97
C VAL A 326 8.37 5.42 -21.07
N GLU A 327 9.11 5.66 -20.01
CA GLU A 327 10.15 6.69 -19.99
C GLU A 327 11.47 6.17 -20.60
N ARG A 328 12.38 7.10 -20.97
CA ARG A 328 13.65 6.74 -21.62
C ARG A 328 14.54 5.85 -20.74
N ASP A 329 14.46 6.00 -19.43
CA ASP A 329 15.23 5.24 -18.44
C ASP A 329 14.58 3.90 -18.06
N ALA A 330 13.38 3.60 -18.55
CA ALA A 330 12.71 2.30 -18.37
C ALA A 330 13.57 1.11 -18.88
N ARG A 331 14.52 1.35 -19.80
CA ARG A 331 15.48 0.32 -20.26
C ARG A 331 16.26 -0.33 -19.10
N GLU A 332 16.43 0.36 -17.97
CA GLU A 332 17.05 -0.23 -16.77
C GLU A 332 16.25 -1.44 -16.28
N CYS A 333 14.95 -1.52 -16.54
CA CYS A 333 14.12 -2.68 -16.18
C CYS A 333 14.59 -3.98 -16.87
N ASN A 334 15.21 -3.90 -18.05
CA ASN A 334 15.75 -5.07 -18.73
C ASN A 334 16.91 -5.69 -17.95
N GLU A 335 17.72 -4.90 -17.26
CA GLU A 335 18.82 -5.38 -16.41
C GLU A 335 18.29 -6.08 -15.14
N HIS A 336 17.00 -5.87 -14.81
CA HIS A 336 16.34 -6.41 -13.63
C HIS A 336 15.34 -7.54 -13.92
N GLY A 337 15.36 -8.10 -15.15
CA GLY A 337 14.66 -9.34 -15.47
C GLY A 337 13.41 -9.20 -16.35
N ILE A 338 13.04 -7.99 -16.77
CA ILE A 338 12.04 -7.80 -17.83
C ILE A 338 12.75 -7.98 -19.17
N ASP A 339 12.36 -8.98 -19.97
CA ASP A 339 13.01 -9.23 -21.26
C ASP A 339 12.63 -8.18 -22.29
N VAL A 340 11.34 -7.83 -22.36
CA VAL A 340 10.81 -6.80 -23.26
C VAL A 340 9.66 -6.07 -22.62
N PHE A 341 9.45 -4.81 -23.01
CA PHE A 341 8.30 -4.03 -22.56
C PHE A 341 7.68 -3.24 -23.71
N PHE A 342 6.37 -3.01 -23.62
CA PHE A 342 5.59 -2.33 -24.64
C PHE A 342 4.69 -1.26 -24.02
N PRO A 343 4.68 -0.02 -24.58
CA PRO A 343 3.65 0.95 -24.25
C PRO A 343 2.31 0.50 -24.86
N VAL A 344 1.21 0.71 -24.14
CA VAL A 344 -0.13 0.35 -24.63
C VAL A 344 -0.79 1.47 -25.44
N LEU A 345 -0.25 2.70 -25.41
CA LEU A 345 -0.75 3.78 -26.23
C LEU A 345 -0.43 3.53 -27.70
N ARG A 346 -1.46 3.41 -28.53
CA ARG A 346 -1.35 3.00 -29.95
C ARG A 346 -1.38 4.16 -30.94
N GLY A 347 -1.57 5.38 -30.47
CA GLY A 347 -1.66 6.58 -31.30
C GLY A 347 -1.57 7.84 -30.47
N ILE A 348 -1.59 8.98 -31.18
CA ILE A 348 -1.61 10.28 -30.54
C ILE A 348 -2.99 10.48 -29.90
N THR A 349 -3.02 10.74 -28.61
CA THR A 349 -4.23 10.95 -27.83
C THR A 349 -3.96 11.90 -26.66
N THR A 350 -5.01 12.42 -26.04
CA THR A 350 -4.88 13.18 -24.78
C THR A 350 -4.76 12.23 -23.58
N LEU A 351 -4.16 12.72 -22.49
CA LEU A 351 -4.09 11.94 -21.25
C LEU A 351 -5.48 11.54 -20.75
N GLU A 352 -6.44 12.46 -20.81
CA GLU A 352 -7.83 12.21 -20.41
C GLU A 352 -8.46 11.04 -21.18
N GLU A 353 -8.31 11.03 -22.52
CA GLU A 353 -8.82 9.92 -23.34
C GLU A 353 -8.06 8.60 -23.09
N ALA A 354 -6.75 8.67 -22.89
CA ALA A 354 -5.93 7.49 -22.61
C ALA A 354 -6.30 6.85 -21.27
N MET A 355 -6.67 7.67 -20.27
CA MET A 355 -7.01 7.23 -18.93
C MET A 355 -8.45 6.68 -18.79
N LYS A 356 -9.32 6.89 -19.79
CA LYS A 356 -10.66 6.29 -19.77
C LYS A 356 -10.55 4.76 -19.72
N ASN A 357 -11.21 4.15 -18.76
CA ASN A 357 -11.13 2.72 -18.49
C ASN A 357 -11.32 1.85 -19.74
N GLU A 358 -12.36 2.15 -20.54
CA GLU A 358 -12.66 1.41 -21.78
C GLU A 358 -11.53 1.54 -22.83
N ASN A 359 -10.94 2.74 -22.97
CA ASN A 359 -9.86 2.97 -23.91
C ASN A 359 -8.58 2.26 -23.45
N ALA A 360 -8.26 2.32 -22.17
CA ALA A 360 -7.10 1.66 -21.60
C ALA A 360 -7.16 0.15 -21.76
N LYS A 361 -8.30 -0.48 -21.42
CA LYS A 361 -8.54 -1.92 -21.60
C LYS A 361 -8.42 -2.35 -23.07
N ARG A 362 -9.06 -1.63 -23.97
CA ARG A 362 -8.97 -1.92 -25.41
C ARG A 362 -7.54 -1.79 -25.92
N ASN A 363 -6.82 -0.74 -25.57
CA ASN A 363 -5.44 -0.52 -25.98
C ASN A 363 -4.52 -1.64 -25.47
N LEU A 364 -4.70 -2.07 -24.22
CA LEU A 364 -3.94 -3.18 -23.66
C LEU A 364 -4.26 -4.50 -24.35
N ALA A 365 -5.54 -4.82 -24.58
CA ALA A 365 -5.95 -6.04 -25.29
C ALA A 365 -5.38 -6.09 -26.71
N ASP A 366 -5.52 -4.98 -27.45
CA ASP A 366 -5.00 -4.87 -28.83
C ASP A 366 -3.47 -4.99 -28.87
N THR A 367 -2.75 -4.45 -27.88
CA THR A 367 -1.30 -4.55 -27.82
C THR A 367 -0.88 -5.97 -27.45
N ALA A 368 -1.54 -6.57 -26.47
CA ALA A 368 -1.31 -7.96 -26.05
C ALA A 368 -1.54 -8.94 -27.20
N GLU A 369 -2.60 -8.74 -28.02
CA GLU A 369 -2.85 -9.52 -29.23
C GLU A 369 -1.64 -9.50 -30.16
N GLN A 370 -1.10 -8.33 -30.51
CA GLN A 370 -0.01 -8.22 -31.47
C GLN A 370 1.30 -8.78 -30.90
N VAL A 371 1.57 -8.56 -29.63
CA VAL A 371 2.76 -9.11 -28.95
C VAL A 371 2.68 -10.63 -28.88
N TYR A 372 1.52 -11.18 -28.60
CA TYR A 372 1.32 -12.62 -28.56
C TYR A 372 1.47 -13.25 -29.95
N ARG A 373 0.99 -12.60 -31.04
CA ARG A 373 1.24 -13.05 -32.43
C ARG A 373 2.72 -13.14 -32.77
N LEU A 374 3.55 -12.25 -32.20
CA LEU A 374 4.99 -12.25 -32.42
C LEU A 374 5.69 -13.35 -31.61
N TRP A 375 5.23 -13.58 -30.37
CA TRP A 375 5.87 -14.49 -29.43
C TRP A 375 5.54 -15.99 -29.71
N ARG A 376 4.39 -16.27 -30.23
CA ARG A 376 3.84 -17.60 -30.56
C ARG A 376 4.66 -18.44 -31.53
#